data_8d514649628f7e68fbc1375be794ab5a
#
_entry.id   8d514649628f7e68fbc1375be794ab5a
#
_cell.length_a   1.000
_cell.length_b   1.000
_cell.length_c   1.000
_cell.angle_alpha   90.00
_cell.angle_beta   90.00
_cell.angle_gamma   90.00
#
_symmetry.space_group_name_H-M   'P 1'
#
loop_
_entity.id
_entity.type
_entity.pdbx_description
1 polymer ?
#
loop_
_entity_poly.entity_id
_entity_poly.type
_entity_poly.pdbx_seq_one_letter_code
_entity_poly.pdbx_strand_id
1 'polypeptide(L)'
;YLFYTEQIEGTWERKEIEGFYHDASLLFDEERVFIVYGNTEIFITELTKDLTRPLEGGLHRMLVKDTGNVRLGYEGVHIYKIDGRYYLFMIHWGKEDGARRAEACFVSDSLSGEFKGRDVFDDDMGYHGQGIAQGGIVDTPQGDWFAILFQDSGAVGRIPVLIPVHFEDGFPVFVAEEAVSAHARLSERCLSGKDHSYEPLFTSGFTGEDGRLRRQWQWNHLPDASLFSFDGEGYTIRTDRLSVNITQAVNTLTQRLMFPSTDVQVRLDGAGMKNGDAAGLAALQGCYAYAGFMRENDRYYLVQVERSANEISQNMGDHDTLPG
;
A
#
# COMPACT_ATOMS: atom_id res chain seq x y z
N TYR A 1 -10.39 -7.55 9.87
CA TYR A 1 -9.57 -8.54 10.58
C TYR A 1 -8.45 -7.84 11.32
N LEU A 2 -8.11 -8.36 12.52
CA LEU A 2 -6.91 -8.03 13.28
C LEU A 2 -5.94 -9.19 13.19
N PHE A 3 -4.68 -8.90 12.85
CA PHE A 3 -3.59 -9.87 12.90
C PHE A 3 -2.65 -9.48 14.03
N TYR A 4 -2.25 -10.42 14.84
CA TYR A 4 -1.39 -10.17 15.99
C TYR A 4 -0.41 -11.33 16.21
N THR A 5 0.71 -11.00 16.82
CA THR A 5 1.75 -11.95 17.19
C THR A 5 2.55 -11.40 18.38
N GLU A 6 3.17 -12.27 19.15
CA GLU A 6 4.13 -11.90 20.19
C GLU A 6 5.53 -11.61 19.62
N GLN A 7 5.84 -12.14 18.44
CA GLN A 7 7.14 -11.98 17.76
C GLN A 7 6.90 -11.80 16.26
N ILE A 8 7.57 -10.82 15.66
CA ILE A 8 7.41 -10.48 14.23
C ILE A 8 7.64 -11.68 13.31
N GLU A 9 8.67 -12.50 13.59
CA GLU A 9 8.99 -13.72 12.86
C GLU A 9 8.14 -14.93 13.29
N GLY A 10 7.30 -14.76 14.29
CA GLY A 10 6.47 -15.81 14.86
C GLY A 10 5.23 -16.14 14.03
N THR A 11 4.39 -16.99 14.58
CA THR A 11 3.09 -17.31 14.00
C THR A 11 2.13 -16.14 14.25
N TRP A 12 1.50 -15.66 13.18
CA TRP A 12 0.47 -14.62 13.26
C TRP A 12 -0.90 -15.25 13.42
N GLU A 13 -1.64 -14.78 14.40
CA GLU A 13 -3.04 -15.14 14.61
C GLU A 13 -3.95 -14.10 13.97
N ARG A 14 -5.11 -14.56 13.49
CA ARG A 14 -6.15 -13.72 12.92
C ARG A 14 -7.38 -13.71 13.81
N LYS A 15 -7.89 -12.52 14.10
CA LYS A 15 -9.14 -12.29 14.80
C LYS A 15 -10.09 -11.47 13.93
N GLU A 16 -11.35 -11.79 13.93
CA GLU A 16 -12.40 -11.00 13.29
C GLU A 16 -12.92 -9.95 14.28
N ILE A 17 -13.08 -8.72 13.79
CA ILE A 17 -13.76 -7.65 14.51
C ILE A 17 -15.10 -7.44 13.83
N GLU A 18 -16.19 -7.48 14.57
CA GLU A 18 -17.54 -7.22 14.06
C GLU A 18 -17.65 -5.77 13.52
N GLY A 19 -18.08 -5.62 12.27
CA GLY A 19 -18.26 -4.34 11.61
C GLY A 19 -17.33 -4.14 10.41
N PHE A 20 -17.43 -2.95 9.82
CA PHE A 20 -16.57 -2.49 8.73
C PHE A 20 -15.84 -1.22 9.15
N TYR A 21 -14.53 -1.23 9.07
CA TYR A 21 -13.66 -0.15 9.52
C TYR A 21 -12.67 0.22 8.42
N HIS A 22 -12.98 1.28 7.68
CA HIS A 22 -12.13 1.76 6.60
C HIS A 22 -10.88 2.42 7.16
N ASP A 23 -9.70 2.01 6.70
CA ASP A 23 -8.39 2.58 7.04
C ASP A 23 -8.20 2.80 8.55
N ALA A 24 -8.43 1.75 9.33
CA ALA A 24 -8.54 1.86 10.76
C ALA A 24 -7.20 1.83 11.50
N SER A 25 -7.16 2.54 12.62
CA SER A 25 -6.11 2.50 13.64
C SER A 25 -6.68 2.09 14.99
N LEU A 26 -5.88 1.43 15.82
CA LEU A 26 -6.24 1.07 17.19
C LEU A 26 -5.55 2.01 18.18
N LEU A 27 -6.30 2.39 19.23
CA LEU A 27 -5.78 3.09 20.39
C LEU A 27 -6.01 2.24 21.64
N PHE A 28 -4.92 1.95 22.35
CA PHE A 28 -4.97 1.37 23.70
C PHE A 28 -4.77 2.49 24.70
N ASP A 29 -5.77 2.78 25.50
CA ASP A 29 -5.77 3.85 26.48
C ASP A 29 -6.22 3.30 27.83
N GLU A 30 -5.24 3.09 28.73
CA GLU A 30 -5.41 2.40 30.01
C GLU A 30 -6.04 1.00 29.81
N GLU A 31 -7.24 0.80 30.36
CA GLU A 31 -7.99 -0.45 30.29
C GLU A 31 -8.97 -0.50 29.10
N ARG A 32 -9.00 0.54 28.27
CA ARG A 32 -9.93 0.71 27.16
C ARG A 32 -9.24 0.54 25.81
N VAL A 33 -9.96 0.03 24.84
CA VAL A 33 -9.47 -0.10 23.47
C VAL A 33 -10.45 0.54 22.51
N PHE A 34 -9.92 1.30 21.58
CA PHE A 34 -10.70 2.02 20.60
C PHE A 34 -10.22 1.69 19.20
N ILE A 35 -11.15 1.65 18.25
CA ILE A 35 -10.86 1.67 16.82
C ILE A 35 -11.29 3.02 16.25
N VAL A 36 -10.38 3.66 15.52
CA VAL A 36 -10.62 4.93 14.82
C VAL A 36 -10.55 4.66 13.34
N TYR A 37 -11.53 5.14 12.58
CA TYR A 37 -11.72 4.74 11.18
C TYR A 37 -12.60 5.73 10.44
N GLY A 38 -12.61 5.64 9.13
CA GLY A 38 -13.57 6.36 8.30
C GLY A 38 -12.98 6.87 6.99
N ASN A 39 -13.85 7.47 6.19
CA ASN A 39 -13.51 8.23 4.99
C ASN A 39 -14.38 9.47 4.96
N THR A 40 -13.79 10.64 4.85
CA THR A 40 -14.45 11.96 4.95
C THR A 40 -14.97 12.28 6.37
N GLU A 41 -15.64 11.34 7.00
CA GLU A 41 -16.08 11.39 8.40
C GLU A 41 -15.30 10.33 9.19
N ILE A 42 -14.58 10.78 10.21
CA ILE A 42 -13.75 9.92 11.05
C ILE A 42 -14.45 9.65 12.36
N PHE A 43 -14.63 8.39 12.66
CA PHE A 43 -15.30 7.90 13.86
C PHE A 43 -14.33 7.23 14.81
N ILE A 44 -14.68 7.25 16.10
CA ILE A 44 -14.10 6.40 17.12
C ILE A 44 -15.17 5.48 17.68
N THR A 45 -14.82 4.23 17.89
CA THR A 45 -15.66 3.23 18.54
C THR A 45 -14.87 2.48 19.59
N GLU A 46 -15.39 2.41 20.80
CA GLU A 46 -14.82 1.58 21.85
C GLU A 46 -15.11 0.10 21.58
N LEU A 47 -14.08 -0.73 21.68
CA LEU A 47 -14.18 -2.17 21.49
C LEU A 47 -14.21 -2.90 22.83
N THR A 48 -14.74 -4.11 22.80
CA THR A 48 -14.57 -5.06 23.91
C THR A 48 -13.07 -5.38 24.09
N LYS A 49 -12.65 -5.73 25.31
CA LYS A 49 -11.23 -6.03 25.62
C LYS A 49 -10.63 -7.17 24.78
N ASP A 50 -11.47 -8.07 24.30
CA ASP A 50 -11.06 -9.16 23.41
C ASP A 50 -10.97 -8.75 21.94
N LEU A 51 -11.25 -7.46 21.63
CA LEU A 51 -11.17 -6.86 20.28
C LEU A 51 -12.10 -7.52 19.24
N THR A 52 -13.19 -8.14 19.66
CA THR A 52 -14.06 -8.85 18.72
C THR A 52 -15.25 -8.03 18.23
N ARG A 53 -15.70 -7.04 19.01
CA ARG A 53 -16.89 -6.23 18.69
C ARG A 53 -16.89 -4.89 19.41
N PRO A 54 -17.76 -3.94 18.98
CA PRO A 54 -18.04 -2.74 19.74
C PRO A 54 -18.56 -3.04 21.16
N LEU A 55 -18.09 -2.26 22.13
CA LEU A 55 -18.56 -2.34 23.51
C LEU A 55 -19.97 -1.73 23.63
N GLU A 56 -20.92 -2.51 24.11
CA GLU A 56 -22.28 -2.00 24.35
C GLU A 56 -22.26 -0.88 25.39
N GLY A 57 -22.85 0.28 25.02
CA GLY A 57 -22.81 1.50 25.83
C GLY A 57 -21.42 2.18 25.91
N GLY A 58 -20.41 1.66 25.20
CA GLY A 58 -19.10 2.29 25.06
C GLY A 58 -19.12 3.55 24.21
N LEU A 59 -17.97 4.21 24.13
CA LEU A 59 -17.85 5.43 23.32
C LEU A 59 -18.03 5.09 21.82
N HIS A 60 -18.96 5.79 21.18
CA HIS A 60 -19.10 5.81 19.73
C HIS A 60 -19.48 7.22 19.28
N ARG A 61 -18.61 7.85 18.47
CA ARG A 61 -18.88 9.20 17.96
C ARG A 61 -18.03 9.53 16.74
N MET A 62 -18.47 10.54 16.00
CA MET A 62 -17.64 11.23 15.02
C MET A 62 -16.65 12.15 15.71
N LEU A 63 -15.37 12.10 15.32
CA LEU A 63 -14.30 12.95 15.83
C LEU A 63 -14.12 14.20 14.97
N VAL A 64 -13.94 13.99 13.67
CA VAL A 64 -13.73 15.05 12.67
C VAL A 64 -14.47 14.73 11.39
N LYS A 65 -14.72 15.79 10.60
CA LYS A 65 -15.32 15.68 9.27
C LYS A 65 -14.66 16.67 8.34
N ASP A 66 -14.34 16.22 7.13
CA ASP A 66 -13.82 17.09 6.09
C ASP A 66 -14.91 17.99 5.48
N THR A 67 -14.52 19.09 4.87
CA THR A 67 -15.40 20.12 4.34
C THR A 67 -16.30 19.66 3.20
N GLY A 68 -15.95 18.57 2.52
CA GLY A 68 -16.61 18.08 1.31
C GLY A 68 -16.15 18.78 0.02
N ASN A 69 -15.36 19.85 0.09
CA ASN A 69 -14.72 20.45 -1.08
C ASN A 69 -13.37 19.79 -1.34
N VAL A 70 -13.37 18.48 -1.48
CA VAL A 70 -12.17 17.66 -1.57
C VAL A 70 -12.26 16.69 -2.75
N ARG A 71 -11.11 16.31 -3.28
CA ARG A 71 -10.93 15.17 -4.22
C ARG A 71 -10.82 13.87 -3.44
N LEU A 72 -10.23 13.94 -2.24
CA LEU A 72 -10.13 12.87 -1.26
C LEU A 72 -10.42 13.48 0.11
N GLY A 73 -11.45 12.97 0.80
CA GLY A 73 -11.73 13.34 2.19
C GLY A 73 -10.75 12.69 3.16
N TYR A 74 -10.80 13.08 4.43
CA TYR A 74 -9.94 12.49 5.46
C TYR A 74 -10.07 10.98 5.48
N GLU A 75 -8.92 10.29 5.38
CA GLU A 75 -8.80 8.83 5.51
C GLU A 75 -7.39 8.44 5.99
N GLY A 76 -7.12 7.12 6.12
CA GLY A 76 -5.81 6.65 6.55
C GLY A 76 -5.46 7.10 7.96
N VAL A 77 -6.43 7.11 8.87
CA VAL A 77 -6.26 7.69 10.20
C VAL A 77 -5.28 6.90 11.06
N HIS A 78 -4.38 7.64 11.72
CA HIS A 78 -3.55 7.16 12.82
C HIS A 78 -3.86 7.96 14.09
N ILE A 79 -4.11 7.26 15.21
CA ILE A 79 -4.38 7.90 16.49
C ILE A 79 -3.28 7.58 17.50
N TYR A 80 -2.87 8.60 18.25
CA TYR A 80 -1.88 8.49 19.32
C TYR A 80 -2.33 9.21 20.58
N LYS A 81 -1.88 8.73 21.74
CA LYS A 81 -1.91 9.48 23.00
C LYS A 81 -0.48 9.82 23.39
N ILE A 82 -0.15 11.10 23.35
CA ILE A 82 1.19 11.64 23.65
C ILE A 82 1.04 12.71 24.72
N ASP A 83 1.75 12.59 25.83
CA ASP A 83 1.71 13.52 26.96
C ASP A 83 0.29 13.88 27.43
N GLY A 84 -0.60 12.88 27.42
CA GLY A 84 -1.98 13.01 27.88
C GLY A 84 -2.94 13.63 26.85
N ARG A 85 -2.49 13.99 25.67
CA ARG A 85 -3.30 14.52 24.56
C ARG A 85 -3.46 13.50 23.46
N TYR A 86 -4.53 13.62 22.68
CA TYR A 86 -4.85 12.72 21.57
C TYR A 86 -4.59 13.41 20.25
N TYR A 87 -3.89 12.73 19.35
CA TYR A 87 -3.47 13.21 18.04
C TYR A 87 -4.02 12.29 16.95
N LEU A 88 -4.68 12.88 15.95
CA LEU A 88 -5.14 12.19 14.75
C LEU A 88 -4.31 12.69 13.57
N PHE A 89 -3.69 11.78 12.83
CA PHE A 89 -3.02 12.07 11.58
C PHE A 89 -3.81 11.45 10.44
N MET A 90 -3.99 12.17 9.33
CA MET A 90 -4.84 11.75 8.22
C MET A 90 -4.42 12.43 6.94
N ILE A 91 -4.55 11.70 5.84
CA ILE A 91 -4.45 12.29 4.50
C ILE A 91 -5.75 12.94 4.09
N HIS A 92 -5.65 14.01 3.29
CA HIS A 92 -6.73 14.50 2.45
C HIS A 92 -6.19 15.20 1.19
N TRP A 93 -7.10 15.58 0.27
CA TRP A 93 -6.76 16.29 -0.95
C TRP A 93 -7.85 17.28 -1.32
N GLY A 94 -7.57 18.57 -1.23
CA GLY A 94 -8.45 19.66 -1.64
C GLY A 94 -8.74 19.67 -3.14
N LYS A 95 -9.76 20.43 -3.55
CA LYS A 95 -10.13 20.66 -4.96
C LYS A 95 -9.54 21.91 -5.57
N GLU A 96 -8.91 22.74 -4.79
CA GLU A 96 -8.31 24.01 -5.23
C GLU A 96 -7.24 23.73 -6.31
N ASP A 97 -7.05 24.71 -7.21
CA ASP A 97 -6.02 24.61 -8.23
C ASP A 97 -4.62 24.55 -7.57
N GLY A 98 -3.85 23.56 -7.96
CA GLY A 98 -2.54 23.31 -7.37
C GLY A 98 -2.56 22.50 -6.06
N ALA A 99 -3.74 22.19 -5.51
CA ALA A 99 -3.84 21.34 -4.33
C ALA A 99 -3.30 19.94 -4.62
N ARG A 100 -2.61 19.39 -3.65
CA ARG A 100 -2.07 18.02 -3.63
C ARG A 100 -2.51 17.31 -2.36
N ARG A 101 -2.16 16.05 -2.23
CA ARG A 101 -2.37 15.33 -0.97
C ARG A 101 -1.56 15.99 0.12
N ALA A 102 -2.19 16.20 1.27
CA ALA A 102 -1.58 16.79 2.46
C ALA A 102 -1.85 15.91 3.69
N GLU A 103 -0.95 15.96 4.65
CA GLU A 103 -1.12 15.34 5.95
C GLU A 103 -1.71 16.36 6.90
N ALA A 104 -2.86 16.03 7.49
CA ALA A 104 -3.52 16.83 8.51
C ALA A 104 -3.30 16.21 9.89
N CYS A 105 -3.20 17.06 10.91
CA CYS A 105 -3.21 16.66 12.31
C CYS A 105 -4.31 17.38 13.07
N PHE A 106 -5.07 16.63 13.88
CA PHE A 106 -6.06 17.14 14.81
C PHE A 106 -5.73 16.71 16.22
N VAL A 107 -5.90 17.61 17.17
CA VAL A 107 -5.48 17.42 18.57
C VAL A 107 -6.65 17.70 19.50
N SER A 108 -6.78 16.89 20.57
CA SER A 108 -7.74 17.08 21.65
C SER A 108 -7.15 16.63 22.99
N ASP A 109 -7.58 17.27 24.07
CA ASP A 109 -7.22 16.86 25.42
C ASP A 109 -8.09 15.69 25.93
N SER A 110 -9.14 15.30 25.19
CA SER A 110 -10.05 14.22 25.56
C SER A 110 -10.70 13.57 24.35
N LEU A 111 -10.90 12.25 24.39
CA LEU A 111 -11.66 11.52 23.36
C LEU A 111 -13.11 11.99 23.22
N SER A 112 -13.66 12.63 24.26
CA SER A 112 -14.99 13.25 24.25
C SER A 112 -14.97 14.72 23.85
N GLY A 113 -13.80 15.32 23.75
CA GLY A 113 -13.58 16.73 23.45
C GLY A 113 -13.68 17.04 21.96
N GLU A 114 -13.53 18.31 21.66
CA GLU A 114 -13.38 18.79 20.28
C GLU A 114 -11.96 18.54 19.78
N PHE A 115 -11.83 17.96 18.61
CA PHE A 115 -10.56 17.83 17.91
C PHE A 115 -10.36 19.07 17.03
N LYS A 116 -9.26 19.79 17.24
CA LYS A 116 -8.86 20.98 16.47
C LYS A 116 -7.61 20.70 15.70
N GLY A 117 -7.57 21.08 14.42
CA GLY A 117 -6.47 20.71 13.58
C GLY A 117 -6.25 21.56 12.36
N ARG A 118 -5.23 21.19 11.64
CA ARG A 118 -4.78 21.80 10.39
C ARG A 118 -3.88 20.85 9.63
N ASP A 119 -3.55 21.19 8.39
CA ASP A 119 -2.48 20.53 7.65
C ASP A 119 -1.14 20.79 8.35
N VAL A 120 -0.37 19.74 8.49
CA VAL A 120 0.96 19.74 9.12
C VAL A 120 2.06 19.46 8.12
N PHE A 121 1.72 18.87 6.96
CA PHE A 121 2.65 18.65 5.88
C PHE A 121 1.95 18.72 4.52
N ASP A 122 2.41 19.65 3.67
CA ASP A 122 1.94 19.85 2.31
C ASP A 122 3.15 20.11 1.40
N ASP A 123 3.87 19.06 1.05
CA ASP A 123 5.07 19.14 0.22
C ASP A 123 5.10 17.95 -0.76
N ASP A 124 5.74 18.14 -1.91
CA ASP A 124 5.98 17.08 -2.90
C ASP A 124 7.48 16.82 -3.14
N MET A 125 8.36 17.50 -2.40
CA MET A 125 9.82 17.45 -2.57
C MET A 125 10.25 17.65 -4.05
N GLY A 126 9.48 18.43 -4.80
CA GLY A 126 9.73 18.70 -6.22
C GLY A 126 9.32 17.56 -7.16
N TYR A 127 8.56 16.59 -6.71
CA TYR A 127 8.16 15.44 -7.53
C TYR A 127 6.74 15.58 -8.08
N HIS A 128 6.60 16.31 -9.19
CA HIS A 128 5.41 16.36 -10.04
C HIS A 128 4.06 16.69 -9.35
N GLY A 129 4.07 17.45 -8.26
CA GLY A 129 2.87 17.77 -7.51
C GLY A 129 2.28 16.58 -6.75
N GLN A 130 3.01 15.46 -6.65
CA GLN A 130 2.59 14.30 -5.89
C GLN A 130 2.84 14.54 -4.40
N GLY A 131 1.81 14.99 -3.70
CA GLY A 131 1.90 15.31 -2.28
C GLY A 131 2.25 14.08 -1.42
N ILE A 132 3.02 14.34 -0.37
CA ILE A 132 3.47 13.33 0.59
C ILE A 132 2.51 13.35 1.76
N ALA A 133 1.81 12.25 1.99
CA ALA A 133 0.84 12.12 3.06
C ALA A 133 0.51 10.66 3.35
N GLN A 134 -0.38 10.46 4.30
CA GLN A 134 -0.84 9.18 4.85
C GLN A 134 0.29 8.38 5.49
N GLY A 135 0.23 8.37 6.80
CA GLY A 135 1.13 7.60 7.63
C GLY A 135 1.00 8.01 9.09
N GLY A 136 2.01 7.71 9.85
CA GLY A 136 2.03 7.97 11.27
C GLY A 136 3.36 8.51 11.74
N ILE A 137 3.42 8.76 13.04
CA ILE A 137 4.64 9.20 13.72
C ILE A 137 5.17 8.11 14.65
N VAL A 138 6.45 8.13 14.91
CA VAL A 138 7.14 7.20 15.81
C VAL A 138 8.25 7.94 16.53
N ASP A 139 8.46 7.62 17.80
CA ASP A 139 9.59 8.10 18.56
C ASP A 139 10.75 7.08 18.58
N THR A 140 11.94 7.61 18.77
CA THR A 140 13.14 6.79 19.01
C THR A 140 13.34 6.60 20.51
N PRO A 141 14.18 5.62 20.92
CA PRO A 141 14.59 5.48 22.33
C PRO A 141 15.28 6.72 22.91
N GLN A 142 15.74 7.64 22.07
CA GLN A 142 16.36 8.91 22.47
C GLN A 142 15.35 10.05 22.61
N GLY A 143 14.08 9.82 22.19
CA GLY A 143 13.00 10.80 22.27
C GLY A 143 12.85 11.67 21.02
N ASP A 144 13.58 11.37 19.93
CA ASP A 144 13.39 12.04 18.65
C ASP A 144 12.17 11.47 17.94
N TRP A 145 11.36 12.34 17.33
CA TRP A 145 10.17 11.94 16.59
C TRP A 145 10.37 11.99 15.09
N PHE A 146 9.80 11.04 14.41
CA PHE A 146 9.77 10.96 12.94
C PHE A 146 8.38 10.62 12.44
N ALA A 147 7.98 11.22 11.31
CA ALA A 147 6.86 10.75 10.52
C ALA A 147 7.36 9.83 9.40
N ILE A 148 6.59 8.77 9.12
CA ILE A 148 6.76 7.92 7.95
C ILE A 148 5.49 8.05 7.13
N LEU A 149 5.58 8.85 6.07
CA LEU A 149 4.50 9.09 5.11
C LEU A 149 4.86 8.44 3.78
N PHE A 150 3.97 8.48 2.78
CA PHE A 150 4.33 8.01 1.45
C PHE A 150 4.06 9.06 0.37
N GLN A 151 4.73 8.88 -0.77
CA GLN A 151 4.52 9.63 -2.00
C GLN A 151 4.18 8.67 -3.13
N ASP A 152 3.10 8.92 -3.86
CA ASP A 152 2.78 8.14 -5.05
C ASP A 152 3.79 8.42 -6.17
N SER A 153 4.36 7.36 -6.74
CA SER A 153 5.42 7.42 -7.72
C SER A 153 5.11 6.58 -8.97
N GLY A 154 3.89 6.65 -9.44
CA GLY A 154 3.43 5.97 -10.64
C GLY A 154 3.63 4.45 -10.56
N ALA A 155 4.28 3.87 -11.56
CA ALA A 155 4.49 2.42 -11.67
C ALA A 155 5.39 1.83 -10.58
N VAL A 156 6.20 2.66 -9.90
CA VAL A 156 7.02 2.22 -8.76
C VAL A 156 6.19 2.02 -7.50
N GLY A 157 5.03 2.65 -7.44
CA GLY A 157 4.09 2.55 -6.33
C GLY A 157 4.28 3.65 -5.28
N ARG A 158 4.04 3.33 -4.03
CA ARG A 158 4.14 4.27 -2.91
C ARG A 158 5.52 4.23 -2.31
N ILE A 159 6.22 5.36 -2.36
CA ILE A 159 7.58 5.49 -1.85
C ILE A 159 7.52 6.10 -0.46
N PRO A 160 8.09 5.45 0.57
CA PRO A 160 8.13 6.00 1.91
C PRO A 160 9.04 7.23 1.99
N VAL A 161 8.60 8.20 2.78
CA VAL A 161 9.34 9.42 3.11
C VAL A 161 9.44 9.51 4.63
N LEU A 162 10.65 9.65 5.13
CA LEU A 162 10.93 9.86 6.56
C LEU A 162 11.13 11.36 6.81
N ILE A 163 10.40 11.92 7.77
CA ILE A 163 10.39 13.34 8.07
C ILE A 163 10.62 13.53 9.56
N PRO A 164 11.65 14.26 10.00
CA PRO A 164 11.79 14.63 11.41
C PRO A 164 10.59 15.47 11.87
N VAL A 165 10.14 15.22 13.10
CA VAL A 165 9.00 15.90 13.72
C VAL A 165 9.41 16.40 15.10
N HIS A 166 9.01 17.61 15.45
CA HIS A 166 9.05 18.10 16.81
C HIS A 166 7.71 18.71 17.20
N PHE A 167 7.51 19.04 18.46
CA PHE A 167 6.25 19.61 18.93
C PHE A 167 6.46 21.06 19.36
N GLU A 168 5.62 21.96 18.84
CA GLU A 168 5.55 23.37 19.24
C GLU A 168 4.12 23.70 19.66
N ASP A 169 3.95 24.29 20.84
CA ASP A 169 2.63 24.64 21.40
C ASP A 169 1.62 23.48 21.36
N GLY A 170 2.13 22.25 21.49
CA GLY A 170 1.33 21.03 21.47
C GLY A 170 0.85 20.56 20.11
N PHE A 171 1.40 21.12 19.02
CA PHE A 171 1.20 20.64 17.66
C PHE A 171 2.48 20.08 17.04
N PRO A 172 2.38 19.04 16.20
CA PRO A 172 3.55 18.53 15.49
C PRO A 172 3.97 19.51 14.40
N VAL A 173 5.28 19.72 14.27
CA VAL A 173 5.94 20.47 13.22
C VAL A 173 6.82 19.51 12.44
N PHE A 174 6.56 19.39 11.14
CA PHE A 174 7.28 18.52 10.23
C PHE A 174 8.41 19.32 9.56
N VAL A 175 9.64 18.84 9.68
CA VAL A 175 10.83 19.54 9.15
C VAL A 175 11.06 19.13 7.71
N ALA A 176 10.41 19.83 6.77
CA ALA A 176 10.42 19.48 5.34
C ALA A 176 11.84 19.48 4.74
N GLU A 177 12.71 20.40 5.15
CA GLU A 177 14.08 20.53 4.66
C GLU A 177 14.96 19.33 5.05
N GLU A 178 14.57 18.58 6.08
CA GLU A 178 15.27 17.39 6.54
C GLU A 178 14.57 16.09 6.11
N ALA A 179 13.48 16.20 5.35
CA ALA A 179 12.75 15.04 4.86
C ALA A 179 13.61 14.19 3.92
N VAL A 180 13.52 12.87 4.08
CA VAL A 180 14.28 11.90 3.32
C VAL A 180 13.33 10.97 2.57
N SER A 181 13.29 11.11 1.25
CA SER A 181 12.60 10.18 0.38
C SER A 181 13.48 8.98 0.04
N ALA A 182 12.89 7.80 -0.02
CA ALA A 182 13.57 6.61 -0.54
C ALA A 182 14.01 6.77 -2.01
N HIS A 183 13.40 7.69 -2.78
CA HIS A 183 13.90 8.09 -4.10
C HIS A 183 15.30 8.70 -4.06
N ALA A 184 15.62 9.46 -3.03
CA ALA A 184 16.86 10.24 -2.96
C ALA A 184 18.06 9.43 -2.49
N ARG A 185 17.89 8.26 -1.87
CA ARG A 185 18.97 7.62 -1.09
C ARG A 185 19.20 6.12 -1.27
N LEU A 186 18.61 5.47 -2.25
CA LEU A 186 19.08 4.13 -2.62
C LEU A 186 20.54 4.13 -3.10
N SER A 187 21.12 5.31 -3.35
CA SER A 187 22.51 5.49 -3.75
C SER A 187 23.48 5.89 -2.62
N GLU A 188 23.01 6.37 -1.46
CA GLU A 188 23.90 6.98 -0.47
C GLU A 188 23.58 6.66 0.99
N ARG A 189 23.89 5.50 1.47
CA ARG A 189 23.98 5.18 2.89
C ARG A 189 22.82 4.44 3.56
N CYS A 190 23.15 3.28 3.95
CA CYS A 190 22.70 2.66 5.18
C CYS A 190 22.85 3.62 6.38
N LEU A 191 21.78 3.99 7.03
CA LEU A 191 21.76 4.94 8.15
C LEU A 191 22.32 4.39 9.47
N SER A 192 22.73 3.15 9.54
CA SER A 192 23.38 2.59 10.71
C SER A 192 24.74 2.01 10.31
N GLY A 193 25.79 2.32 11.05
CA GLY A 193 27.10 1.72 10.89
C GLY A 193 27.17 0.22 11.25
N LYS A 194 26.06 -0.50 11.12
CA LYS A 194 25.99 -1.96 11.16
C LYS A 194 25.87 -2.46 9.73
N ASP A 195 26.72 -3.40 9.35
CA ASP A 195 26.62 -4.17 8.11
C ASP A 195 25.27 -4.92 8.10
N HIS A 196 24.22 -4.24 7.68
CA HIS A 196 23.02 -4.92 7.26
C HIS A 196 23.24 -5.34 5.81
N SER A 197 23.43 -6.64 5.58
CA SER A 197 23.32 -7.20 4.24
C SER A 197 21.85 -7.08 3.82
N TYR A 198 21.54 -6.08 3.00
CA TYR A 198 20.22 -6.00 2.39
C TYR A 198 20.13 -7.07 1.31
N GLU A 199 19.10 -7.89 1.37
CA GLU A 199 18.73 -8.70 0.22
C GLU A 199 18.39 -7.77 -0.94
N PRO A 200 18.83 -8.09 -2.18
CA PRO A 200 18.44 -7.32 -3.34
C PRO A 200 16.91 -7.19 -3.44
N LEU A 201 16.41 -6.02 -3.82
CA LEU A 201 14.98 -5.79 -4.00
C LEU A 201 14.37 -6.60 -5.15
N PHE A 202 15.20 -7.15 -6.02
CA PHE A 202 14.83 -8.03 -7.12
C PHE A 202 15.78 -9.20 -7.25
N THR A 203 15.34 -10.26 -7.91
CA THR A 203 16.13 -11.48 -8.14
C THR A 203 15.80 -12.09 -9.48
N SER A 204 16.77 -12.78 -10.09
CA SER A 204 16.54 -13.63 -11.26
C SER A 204 16.11 -15.05 -10.88
N GLY A 205 16.39 -15.50 -9.65
CA GLY A 205 15.99 -16.83 -9.18
C GLY A 205 14.56 -16.83 -8.63
N PHE A 206 13.81 -17.90 -8.91
CA PHE A 206 12.45 -18.03 -8.42
C PHE A 206 12.41 -18.53 -6.98
N THR A 207 13.17 -19.58 -6.67
CA THR A 207 13.14 -20.22 -5.35
C THR A 207 14.44 -20.04 -4.59
N GLY A 208 14.34 -20.08 -3.27
CA GLY A 208 15.49 -20.19 -2.37
C GLY A 208 15.99 -21.63 -2.25
N GLU A 209 17.06 -21.83 -1.46
CA GLU A 209 17.59 -23.16 -1.17
C GLU A 209 16.60 -24.08 -0.44
N ASP A 210 15.63 -23.49 0.25
CA ASP A 210 14.52 -24.17 0.91
C ASP A 210 13.38 -24.58 -0.04
N GLY A 211 13.52 -24.30 -1.33
CA GLY A 211 12.53 -24.57 -2.37
C GLY A 211 11.30 -23.63 -2.34
N ARG A 212 11.27 -22.65 -1.45
CA ARG A 212 10.19 -21.68 -1.38
C ARG A 212 10.43 -20.51 -2.34
N LEU A 213 9.32 -19.89 -2.78
CA LEU A 213 9.38 -18.68 -3.57
C LEU A 213 10.15 -17.59 -2.80
N ARG A 214 11.11 -16.95 -3.47
CA ARG A 214 11.89 -15.86 -2.88
C ARG A 214 10.99 -14.68 -2.55
N ARG A 215 11.30 -13.93 -1.49
CA ARG A 215 10.47 -12.82 -0.97
C ARG A 215 10.29 -11.66 -1.95
N GLN A 216 11.17 -11.51 -2.93
CA GLN A 216 11.07 -10.50 -3.97
C GLN A 216 9.91 -10.74 -4.94
N TRP A 217 9.46 -11.99 -5.07
CA TRP A 217 8.34 -12.35 -5.92
C TRP A 217 7.01 -12.19 -5.20
N GLN A 218 6.05 -11.66 -5.92
CA GLN A 218 4.69 -11.43 -5.43
C GLN A 218 3.68 -11.96 -6.45
N TRP A 219 2.64 -12.62 -5.94
CA TRP A 219 1.50 -13.01 -6.74
C TRP A 219 0.59 -11.81 -6.99
N ASN A 220 0.16 -11.62 -8.22
CA ASN A 220 -0.82 -10.56 -8.53
C ASN A 220 -2.19 -10.85 -7.89
N HIS A 221 -2.54 -12.13 -7.73
CA HIS A 221 -3.73 -12.62 -7.04
C HIS A 221 -3.39 -13.82 -6.17
N LEU A 222 -4.40 -14.38 -5.50
CA LEU A 222 -4.25 -15.65 -4.81
C LEU A 222 -3.85 -16.75 -5.83
N PRO A 223 -2.70 -17.39 -5.68
CA PRO A 223 -2.22 -18.37 -6.64
C PRO A 223 -3.02 -19.67 -6.59
N ASP A 224 -3.15 -20.32 -7.74
CA ASP A 224 -3.62 -21.68 -7.84
C ASP A 224 -2.42 -22.63 -7.96
N ALA A 225 -2.08 -23.27 -6.84
CA ALA A 225 -0.91 -24.14 -6.76
C ALA A 225 -0.97 -25.37 -7.66
N SER A 226 -2.13 -25.75 -8.17
CA SER A 226 -2.28 -26.86 -9.11
C SER A 226 -1.83 -26.49 -10.54
N LEU A 227 -1.72 -25.20 -10.83
CA LEU A 227 -1.48 -24.66 -12.17
C LEU A 227 -0.08 -24.08 -12.37
N PHE A 228 0.83 -24.25 -11.43
CA PHE A 228 2.22 -23.85 -11.61
C PHE A 228 3.20 -24.81 -10.99
N SER A 229 4.44 -24.72 -11.42
CA SER A 229 5.56 -25.42 -10.78
C SER A 229 6.87 -24.68 -11.01
N PHE A 230 7.81 -24.89 -10.09
CA PHE A 230 9.21 -24.47 -10.21
C PHE A 230 10.07 -25.71 -10.35
N ASP A 231 11.06 -25.68 -11.27
CA ASP A 231 11.98 -26.79 -11.54
C ASP A 231 13.46 -26.45 -11.30
N GLY A 232 13.69 -25.48 -10.40
CA GLY A 232 15.03 -25.00 -10.04
C GLY A 232 15.45 -23.78 -10.84
N GLU A 233 15.34 -23.77 -12.16
CA GLU A 233 15.71 -22.65 -13.03
C GLU A 233 14.49 -22.00 -13.70
N GLY A 234 13.39 -22.72 -13.78
CA GLY A 234 12.21 -22.35 -14.54
C GLY A 234 10.95 -22.18 -13.68
N TYR A 235 10.03 -21.40 -14.21
CA TYR A 235 8.68 -21.23 -13.73
C TYR A 235 7.70 -21.63 -14.83
N THR A 236 6.95 -22.72 -14.61
CA THR A 236 5.96 -23.22 -15.54
C THR A 236 4.56 -22.85 -15.07
N ILE A 237 3.78 -22.19 -15.91
CA ILE A 237 2.37 -21.90 -15.71
C ILE A 237 1.54 -22.80 -16.64
N ARG A 238 0.52 -23.46 -16.09
CA ARG A 238 -0.49 -24.19 -16.86
C ARG A 238 -1.76 -23.36 -16.96
N THR A 239 -2.31 -23.24 -18.16
CA THR A 239 -3.57 -22.53 -18.42
C THR A 239 -4.73 -23.50 -18.39
N ASP A 240 -5.81 -23.20 -17.67
CA ASP A 240 -7.04 -23.99 -17.59
C ASP A 240 -8.31 -23.18 -17.89
N ARG A 241 -8.17 -21.86 -17.99
CA ARG A 241 -9.28 -20.93 -18.20
C ARG A 241 -8.88 -19.74 -19.05
N LEU A 242 -9.88 -19.11 -19.67
CA LEU A 242 -9.68 -17.86 -20.38
C LEU A 242 -9.60 -16.70 -19.39
N SER A 243 -8.66 -15.80 -19.63
CA SER A 243 -8.54 -14.51 -18.92
C SER A 243 -8.73 -13.39 -19.93
N VAL A 244 -9.63 -12.46 -19.63
CA VAL A 244 -9.94 -11.35 -20.54
C VAL A 244 -8.74 -10.41 -20.69
N ASN A 245 -7.90 -10.34 -19.66
CA ASN A 245 -6.71 -9.50 -19.63
C ASN A 245 -5.69 -10.04 -18.61
N ILE A 246 -4.48 -9.46 -18.61
CA ILE A 246 -3.39 -9.89 -17.73
C ILE A 246 -3.71 -9.68 -16.24
N THR A 247 -4.55 -8.70 -15.89
CA THR A 247 -4.90 -8.44 -14.48
C THR A 247 -5.74 -9.55 -13.87
N GLN A 248 -6.40 -10.37 -14.71
CA GLN A 248 -7.19 -11.52 -14.30
C GLN A 248 -6.46 -12.85 -14.53
N ALA A 249 -5.28 -12.83 -15.14
CA ALA A 249 -4.53 -14.04 -15.42
C ALA A 249 -4.05 -14.69 -14.12
N VAL A 250 -4.37 -15.97 -13.95
CA VAL A 250 -3.97 -16.75 -12.78
C VAL A 250 -2.46 -16.96 -12.77
N ASN A 251 -1.87 -16.93 -11.59
CA ASN A 251 -0.44 -17.17 -11.37
C ASN A 251 0.48 -16.16 -12.07
N THR A 252 0.02 -14.93 -12.29
CA THR A 252 0.90 -13.85 -12.70
C THR A 252 1.88 -13.54 -11.56
N LEU A 253 3.16 -13.73 -11.84
CA LEU A 253 4.25 -13.51 -10.88
C LEU A 253 4.94 -12.18 -11.16
N THR A 254 5.11 -11.35 -10.14
CA THR A 254 5.60 -9.99 -10.28
C THR A 254 6.76 -9.69 -9.34
N GLN A 255 7.56 -8.71 -9.72
CA GLN A 255 8.53 -8.03 -8.84
C GLN A 255 8.34 -6.52 -8.94
N ARG A 256 8.84 -5.81 -7.94
CA ARG A 256 8.85 -4.34 -7.96
C ARG A 256 9.78 -3.82 -9.05
N LEU A 257 9.37 -2.75 -9.71
CA LEU A 257 10.25 -1.97 -10.57
C LEU A 257 11.21 -1.13 -9.73
N MET A 258 12.41 -0.91 -10.26
CA MET A 258 13.41 -0.04 -9.65
C MET A 258 13.36 1.32 -10.30
N PHE A 259 13.49 2.36 -9.50
CA PHE A 259 13.62 3.74 -9.96
C PHE A 259 15.10 4.09 -10.18
N PRO A 260 15.48 4.91 -11.16
CA PRO A 260 14.65 5.57 -12.18
C PRO A 260 14.38 4.71 -13.42
N SER A 261 15.03 3.58 -13.57
CA SER A 261 14.87 2.66 -14.70
C SER A 261 15.10 1.22 -14.30
N THR A 262 14.46 0.31 -15.01
CA THR A 262 14.62 -1.14 -14.82
C THR A 262 14.77 -1.82 -16.17
N ASP A 263 15.83 -2.59 -16.34
CA ASP A 263 16.05 -3.47 -17.47
C ASP A 263 15.73 -4.92 -17.04
N VAL A 264 14.81 -5.56 -17.75
CA VAL A 264 14.40 -6.93 -17.44
C VAL A 264 14.47 -7.79 -18.68
N GLN A 265 14.97 -9.00 -18.53
CA GLN A 265 14.99 -10.01 -19.58
C GLN A 265 14.29 -11.29 -19.11
N VAL A 266 13.54 -11.90 -19.98
CA VAL A 266 12.90 -13.19 -19.75
C VAL A 266 13.18 -14.13 -20.93
N ARG A 267 13.46 -15.38 -20.62
CA ARG A 267 13.48 -16.46 -21.61
C ARG A 267 12.18 -17.25 -21.50
N LEU A 268 11.45 -17.34 -22.60
CA LEU A 268 10.18 -18.04 -22.67
C LEU A 268 10.32 -19.34 -23.47
N ASP A 269 9.79 -20.44 -22.94
CA ASP A 269 9.54 -21.67 -23.68
C ASP A 269 8.05 -21.77 -23.99
N GLY A 270 7.72 -21.58 -25.28
CA GLY A 270 6.35 -21.63 -25.76
C GLY A 270 5.94 -22.99 -26.32
N ALA A 271 6.78 -24.02 -26.24
CA ALA A 271 6.50 -25.32 -26.90
C ALA A 271 5.17 -25.95 -26.43
N GLY A 272 4.79 -25.74 -25.19
CA GLY A 272 3.55 -26.24 -24.60
C GLY A 272 2.32 -25.34 -24.77
N MET A 273 2.44 -24.18 -25.40
CA MET A 273 1.33 -23.22 -25.57
C MET A 273 0.24 -23.79 -26.46
N LYS A 274 -1.01 -23.53 -26.12
CA LYS A 274 -2.21 -23.85 -26.91
C LYS A 274 -2.64 -22.64 -27.75
N ASN A 275 -3.47 -22.86 -28.75
CA ASN A 275 -4.08 -21.76 -29.50
C ASN A 275 -4.89 -20.87 -28.55
N GLY A 276 -4.62 -19.57 -28.57
CA GLY A 276 -5.17 -18.56 -27.66
C GLY A 276 -4.28 -18.22 -26.44
N ASP A 277 -3.26 -19.03 -26.13
CA ASP A 277 -2.32 -18.71 -25.07
C ASP A 277 -1.40 -17.55 -25.47
N ALA A 278 -1.16 -16.64 -24.51
CA ALA A 278 -0.15 -15.59 -24.61
C ALA A 278 0.76 -15.65 -23.38
N ALA A 279 2.05 -15.41 -23.59
CA ALA A 279 3.06 -15.36 -22.52
C ALA A 279 4.11 -14.29 -22.82
N GLY A 280 4.55 -13.58 -21.80
CA GLY A 280 5.49 -12.48 -22.00
C GLY A 280 5.92 -11.82 -20.70
N LEU A 281 6.50 -10.66 -20.89
CA LEU A 281 6.93 -9.76 -19.82
C LEU A 281 6.05 -8.51 -19.85
N ALA A 282 5.53 -8.13 -18.68
CA ALA A 282 4.63 -7.00 -18.55
C ALA A 282 5.13 -5.97 -17.53
N ALA A 283 4.92 -4.68 -17.85
CA ALA A 283 4.83 -3.60 -16.87
C ALA A 283 3.36 -3.44 -16.46
N LEU A 284 3.05 -3.62 -15.18
CA LEU A 284 1.68 -3.78 -14.70
C LEU A 284 1.42 -2.93 -13.46
N GLN A 285 0.39 -2.05 -13.56
CA GLN A 285 -0.17 -1.33 -12.42
C GLN A 285 -1.60 -0.88 -12.74
N GLY A 286 -2.56 -1.81 -12.77
CA GLY A 286 -3.90 -1.48 -13.26
C GLY A 286 -3.94 -1.29 -14.77
N CYS A 287 -3.37 -0.21 -15.31
CA CYS A 287 -2.92 -0.15 -16.70
C CYS A 287 -1.69 -1.03 -16.90
N TYR A 288 -1.43 -1.45 -18.15
CA TYR A 288 -0.28 -2.31 -18.43
C TYR A 288 0.18 -2.23 -19.87
N ALA A 289 1.44 -2.59 -20.06
CA ALA A 289 1.97 -2.94 -21.38
C ALA A 289 2.74 -4.26 -21.28
N TYR A 290 2.59 -5.14 -22.27
CA TYR A 290 3.41 -6.34 -22.33
C TYR A 290 3.92 -6.64 -23.73
N ALA A 291 5.05 -7.32 -23.78
CA ALA A 291 5.62 -7.89 -24.99
C ALA A 291 5.85 -9.39 -24.78
N GLY A 292 5.55 -10.19 -25.80
CA GLY A 292 5.67 -11.64 -25.70
C GLY A 292 5.21 -12.38 -26.95
N PHE A 293 4.83 -13.62 -26.77
CA PHE A 293 4.34 -14.49 -27.85
C PHE A 293 2.90 -14.85 -27.58
N MET A 294 2.13 -14.95 -28.66
CA MET A 294 0.81 -15.56 -28.71
C MET A 294 0.82 -16.70 -29.68
N ARG A 295 0.17 -17.80 -29.35
CA ARG A 295 -0.09 -18.91 -30.29
C ARG A 295 -1.50 -18.83 -30.81
N GLU A 296 -1.65 -18.79 -32.16
CA GLU A 296 -2.94 -18.80 -32.82
C GLU A 296 -2.82 -19.57 -34.14
N ASN A 297 -3.80 -20.42 -34.44
CA ASN A 297 -3.81 -21.27 -35.65
C ASN A 297 -2.51 -22.05 -35.84
N ASP A 298 -1.97 -22.61 -34.74
CA ASP A 298 -0.70 -23.35 -34.68
C ASP A 298 0.54 -22.58 -35.12
N ARG A 299 0.47 -21.25 -35.09
CA ARG A 299 1.58 -20.33 -35.37
C ARG A 299 1.86 -19.45 -34.15
N TYR A 300 3.11 -19.03 -34.02
CA TYR A 300 3.51 -18.08 -33.02
C TYR A 300 3.62 -16.69 -33.61
N TYR A 301 3.09 -15.73 -32.88
CA TYR A 301 3.14 -14.31 -33.21
C TYR A 301 3.84 -13.56 -32.07
N LEU A 302 4.77 -12.70 -32.45
CA LEU A 302 5.28 -11.68 -31.51
C LEU A 302 4.18 -10.63 -31.31
N VAL A 303 3.82 -10.38 -30.08
CA VAL A 303 2.76 -9.43 -29.74
C VAL A 303 3.27 -8.36 -28.79
N GLN A 304 2.80 -7.16 -28.99
CA GLN A 304 2.89 -6.06 -28.05
C GLN A 304 1.50 -5.54 -27.77
N VAL A 305 1.15 -5.44 -26.51
CA VAL A 305 -0.19 -5.01 -26.05
C VAL A 305 -0.01 -3.90 -25.05
N GLU A 306 -0.81 -2.86 -25.20
CA GLU A 306 -0.92 -1.76 -24.27
C GLU A 306 -2.39 -1.59 -23.88
N ARG A 307 -2.63 -1.30 -22.60
CA ARG A 307 -3.95 -0.98 -22.08
C ARG A 307 -3.88 0.22 -21.14
N SER A 308 -4.51 1.29 -21.54
CA SER A 308 -4.57 2.53 -20.76
C SER A 308 -5.56 2.45 -19.60
N ALA A 309 -5.42 3.35 -18.63
CA ALA A 309 -6.35 3.47 -17.51
C ALA A 309 -7.79 3.80 -17.96
N ASN A 310 -7.95 4.56 -19.06
CA ASN A 310 -9.26 4.91 -19.60
C ASN A 310 -10.00 3.70 -20.20
N GLU A 311 -9.29 2.78 -20.83
CA GLU A 311 -9.87 1.55 -21.36
C GLU A 311 -10.28 0.57 -20.26
N ILE A 312 -9.57 0.59 -19.11
CA ILE A 312 -9.93 -0.19 -17.94
C ILE A 312 -11.23 0.32 -17.32
N SER A 313 -11.38 1.64 -17.19
CA SER A 313 -12.60 2.24 -16.60
C SER A 313 -13.83 2.06 -17.47
N GLN A 314 -13.69 2.08 -18.80
CA GLN A 314 -14.80 1.81 -19.73
C GLN A 314 -15.29 0.36 -19.62
N ASN A 315 -14.38 -0.61 -19.45
CA ASN A 315 -14.76 -2.02 -19.32
C ASN A 315 -15.30 -2.41 -17.92
N MET A 316 -15.09 -1.59 -16.90
CA MET A 316 -15.73 -1.77 -15.58
C MET A 316 -17.21 -1.37 -15.59
N GLY A 317 -17.61 -0.48 -16.50
CA GLY A 317 -19.03 -0.10 -16.70
C GLY A 317 -19.87 -1.09 -17.51
N ASP A 318 -19.23 -1.98 -18.28
CA ASP A 318 -19.91 -2.90 -19.20
C ASP A 318 -20.12 -4.32 -18.62
N HIS A 319 -19.94 -4.53 -17.32
CA HIS A 319 -20.09 -5.86 -16.71
C HIS A 319 -21.55 -6.37 -16.60
N ASP A 320 -22.55 -5.60 -17.06
CA ASP A 320 -23.97 -6.01 -17.03
C ASP A 320 -24.47 -6.72 -18.30
N THR A 321 -23.61 -6.94 -19.29
CA THR A 321 -23.99 -7.69 -20.51
C THR A 321 -22.94 -8.70 -20.92
N LEU A 322 -22.92 -9.85 -20.25
CA LEU A 322 -22.40 -11.07 -20.86
C LEU A 322 -23.53 -11.70 -21.70
N PRO A 323 -23.37 -11.92 -23.02
CA PRO A 323 -24.30 -12.76 -23.77
C PRO A 323 -24.18 -14.19 -23.26
N GLY A 324 -25.34 -14.82 -23.03
CA GLY A 324 -25.48 -16.18 -22.55
C GLY A 324 -25.00 -17.26 -23.53
#